data_f2e17f8102215d33b0180faced5bacbe
#
_entry.id   f2e17f8102215d33b0180faced5bacbe
#
_cell.length_a   1.000
_cell.length_b   1.000
_cell.length_c   1.000
_cell.angle_alpha   90.00
_cell.angle_beta   90.00
_cell.angle_gamma   90.00
#
_symmetry.space_group_name_H-M   'P 1'
#
loop_
_entity.id
_entity.type
_entity.pdbx_description
1 polymer ?
#
loop_
_entity_poly.entity_id
_entity_poly.type
_entity_poly.pdbx_seq_one_letter_code
_entity_poly.pdbx_strand_id
1 'polypeptide(L)'
;MPRVDRGRSHHVPVKHLRHGRQAPDLSARLRTTVVVLVLGALLVAAARFLTETPPVVSDDIEASASPTTADPAPSTRGEDSTTTSDEESTSSTTSTTLPDRPTDVVPDWTVGKPWGEIEGLTMFRGNPTRTWYGVGPVPTDPENLWSYPGSGGMCGQSTVGGETTTWCGTGWTGQPVVWERPDGVTEVIFGAYDKSVHFLDAETGEPTRPAFPTGDIIKGSVTLDPDGFPILYTGSRDNKLRAISLDRDRPTELWAMDADVVNGIWNNDWDGNPVVVDDILYEGGENSWFFAIRLNRGYDGEGLVTVDPEILVAVPGYTDELISRVGRNVSIESSVAVYEQRVYFANSGGRVVGLDVSKVREGEAPIVFDYWVGDDVDATVVVDEEGMLYIAVEDERKTDRAAELGQLIKLDPYTDGDPYVWGVPDPGGAGDGGFWATPALGDGVVYISSHTGRLLGVDTTTGEVVWEEEIAHHSWSSPVIVDDTLVAATCAGELKAFDLSDPRAPRHLWTHQMSESCIESTPAVWKGRIYVGSRDGRFYAVGDL
;
A
#
# COMPACT_ATOMS: atom_id res chain seq x y z
N MET A 1 33.56 -49.17 -47.41
CA MET A 1 33.42 -50.45 -48.09
C MET A 1 33.36 -51.57 -47.04
N PRO A 2 32.57 -52.63 -47.17
CA PRO A 2 31.31 -52.82 -47.92
C PRO A 2 30.09 -53.05 -47.00
N ARG A 3 28.87 -52.75 -47.40
CA ARG A 3 27.84 -53.54 -48.14
C ARG A 3 27.56 -54.91 -47.55
N VAL A 4 26.29 -55.33 -47.27
CA VAL A 4 25.18 -55.79 -48.12
C VAL A 4 24.05 -56.20 -47.19
N ASP A 5 22.82 -55.95 -47.30
CA ASP A 5 21.68 -55.93 -48.26
C ASP A 5 20.66 -57.03 -47.92
N ARG A 6 19.38 -56.62 -47.99
CA ARG A 6 18.16 -57.31 -48.43
C ARG A 6 17.45 -58.37 -47.58
N GLY A 7 16.14 -58.17 -47.51
CA GLY A 7 15.14 -59.21 -47.41
C GLY A 7 13.71 -58.73 -47.22
N ARG A 8 12.97 -58.55 -48.33
CA ARG A 8 11.52 -58.36 -48.40
C ARG A 8 10.78 -59.68 -48.21
N SER A 9 9.59 -59.68 -47.65
CA SER A 9 8.42 -60.32 -48.32
C SER A 9 7.09 -59.94 -47.70
N HIS A 10 6.12 -59.77 -48.60
CA HIS A 10 4.71 -59.48 -48.44
C HIS A 10 3.90 -60.65 -47.85
N HIS A 11 2.76 -60.35 -47.19
CA HIS A 11 1.46 -60.87 -47.59
C HIS A 11 0.31 -60.24 -46.76
N VAL A 12 -0.74 -59.80 -47.44
CA VAL A 12 -2.11 -59.42 -47.09
C VAL A 12 -3.01 -60.50 -47.68
N PRO A 13 -4.31 -60.60 -47.42
CA PRO A 13 -5.26 -60.29 -46.32
C PRO A 13 -6.13 -61.47 -45.85
N VAL A 14 -7.05 -61.28 -44.87
CA VAL A 14 -8.43 -61.80 -44.93
C VAL A 14 -9.34 -61.10 -43.89
N LYS A 15 -10.48 -60.62 -44.35
CA LYS A 15 -11.61 -60.08 -43.60
C LYS A 15 -12.37 -61.17 -42.82
N HIS A 16 -12.82 -60.84 -41.60
CA HIS A 16 -14.06 -61.37 -41.07
C HIS A 16 -14.79 -60.31 -40.22
N LEU A 17 -15.98 -59.92 -40.68
CA LEU A 17 -17.00 -59.21 -39.96
C LEU A 17 -17.58 -60.06 -38.82
N ARG A 18 -17.64 -59.51 -37.61
CA ARG A 18 -18.65 -59.88 -36.60
C ARG A 18 -19.19 -58.67 -35.89
N HIS A 19 -20.46 -58.45 -36.03
CA HIS A 19 -21.26 -57.52 -35.24
C HIS A 19 -21.26 -57.93 -33.77
N GLY A 20 -20.79 -57.02 -32.88
CA GLY A 20 -20.98 -57.11 -31.46
C GLY A 20 -21.64 -55.80 -30.98
N ARG A 21 -22.88 -55.89 -30.54
CA ARG A 21 -23.60 -54.79 -29.88
C ARG A 21 -22.85 -54.41 -28.61
N GLN A 22 -22.35 -53.17 -28.53
CA GLN A 22 -21.86 -52.59 -27.28
C GLN A 22 -23.06 -52.15 -26.42
N ALA A 23 -23.10 -52.63 -25.18
CA ALA A 23 -24.01 -52.15 -24.15
C ALA A 23 -23.64 -50.71 -23.77
N PRO A 24 -24.62 -49.85 -23.43
CA PRO A 24 -24.36 -48.48 -23.07
C PRO A 24 -23.58 -48.41 -21.75
N ASP A 25 -22.53 -47.58 -21.74
CA ASP A 25 -21.66 -47.35 -20.60
C ASP A 25 -22.44 -46.67 -19.45
N LEU A 26 -22.77 -47.44 -18.42
CA LEU A 26 -23.44 -46.98 -17.21
C LEU A 26 -22.58 -45.95 -16.41
N SER A 27 -21.27 -45.95 -16.61
CA SER A 27 -20.34 -45.08 -15.87
C SER A 27 -20.43 -43.61 -16.29
N ALA A 28 -20.73 -43.36 -17.57
CA ALA A 28 -20.88 -41.99 -18.07
C ALA A 28 -22.18 -41.34 -17.56
N ARG A 29 -23.28 -42.11 -17.45
CA ARG A 29 -24.54 -41.59 -16.91
C ARG A 29 -24.49 -41.33 -15.41
N LEU A 30 -23.72 -42.12 -14.65
CA LEU A 30 -23.54 -41.91 -13.21
C LEU A 30 -22.72 -40.64 -12.93
N ARG A 31 -21.70 -40.39 -13.71
CA ARG A 31 -20.87 -39.17 -13.58
C ARG A 31 -21.66 -37.90 -13.90
N THR A 32 -22.46 -37.88 -14.93
CA THR A 32 -23.30 -36.74 -15.30
C THR A 32 -24.37 -36.46 -14.25
N THR A 33 -24.99 -37.50 -13.68
CA THR A 33 -26.00 -37.34 -12.63
C THR A 33 -25.40 -36.81 -11.32
N VAL A 34 -24.19 -37.25 -10.94
CA VAL A 34 -23.49 -36.74 -9.74
C VAL A 34 -23.12 -35.28 -9.92
N VAL A 35 -22.59 -34.86 -11.08
CA VAL A 35 -22.24 -33.47 -11.36
C VAL A 35 -23.47 -32.56 -11.32
N VAL A 36 -24.61 -32.98 -11.89
CA VAL A 36 -25.85 -32.19 -11.84
C VAL A 36 -26.38 -32.06 -10.42
N LEU A 37 -26.27 -33.10 -9.59
CA LEU A 37 -26.72 -33.07 -8.19
C LEU A 37 -25.81 -32.20 -7.32
N VAL A 38 -24.49 -32.20 -7.57
CA VAL A 38 -23.52 -31.32 -6.84
C VAL A 38 -23.74 -29.86 -7.22
N LEU A 39 -23.88 -29.53 -8.52
CA LEU A 39 -24.21 -28.18 -8.98
C LEU A 39 -25.57 -27.70 -8.47
N GLY A 40 -26.58 -28.58 -8.42
CA GLY A 40 -27.89 -28.27 -7.84
C GLY A 40 -27.81 -27.98 -6.33
N ALA A 41 -27.00 -28.72 -5.59
CA ALA A 41 -26.79 -28.51 -4.15
C ALA A 41 -26.05 -27.20 -3.86
N LEU A 42 -25.06 -26.85 -4.68
CA LEU A 42 -24.32 -25.58 -4.58
C LEU A 42 -25.23 -24.37 -4.90
N LEU A 43 -26.10 -24.46 -5.90
CA LEU A 43 -27.06 -23.39 -6.21
C LEU A 43 -28.12 -23.23 -5.11
N VAL A 44 -28.56 -24.30 -4.45
CA VAL A 44 -29.48 -24.20 -3.30
C VAL A 44 -28.80 -23.65 -2.07
N ALA A 45 -27.51 -23.95 -1.85
CA ALA A 45 -26.71 -23.34 -0.77
C ALA A 45 -26.51 -21.85 -1.00
N ALA A 46 -26.12 -21.42 -2.20
CA ALA A 46 -25.99 -20.00 -2.56
C ALA A 46 -27.33 -19.24 -2.45
N ALA A 47 -28.45 -19.85 -2.84
CA ALA A 47 -29.76 -19.21 -2.69
C ALA A 47 -30.22 -19.08 -1.23
N ARG A 48 -29.74 -19.92 -0.31
CA ARG A 48 -30.03 -19.79 1.12
C ARG A 48 -29.20 -18.69 1.77
N PHE A 49 -27.93 -18.49 1.33
CA PHE A 49 -27.09 -17.38 1.82
C PHE A 49 -27.64 -15.99 1.45
N LEU A 50 -28.43 -15.90 0.38
CA LEU A 50 -29.04 -14.64 -0.08
C LEU A 50 -30.39 -14.32 0.56
N THR A 51 -30.95 -15.19 1.40
CA THR A 51 -32.31 -15.04 1.96
C THR A 51 -32.40 -15.08 3.49
N GLU A 52 -31.32 -15.32 4.20
CA GLU A 52 -31.30 -15.28 5.67
C GLU A 52 -30.73 -13.95 6.18
N THR A 53 -31.63 -13.02 6.51
CA THR A 53 -31.31 -11.88 7.39
C THR A 53 -30.97 -12.41 8.77
N PRO A 54 -29.84 -12.03 9.39
CA PRO A 54 -29.52 -12.43 10.75
C PRO A 54 -30.55 -11.83 11.74
N PRO A 55 -30.88 -12.52 12.83
CA PRO A 55 -31.82 -12.02 13.83
C PRO A 55 -31.22 -10.80 14.54
N VAL A 56 -32.00 -9.74 14.58
CA VAL A 56 -31.73 -8.57 15.42
C VAL A 56 -31.86 -9.01 16.87
N VAL A 57 -30.75 -9.03 17.60
CA VAL A 57 -30.76 -9.14 19.05
C VAL A 57 -30.97 -7.72 19.59
N SER A 58 -32.16 -7.47 20.11
CA SER A 58 -32.48 -6.30 20.91
C SER A 58 -32.08 -6.60 22.36
N ASP A 59 -31.02 -5.99 22.83
CA ASP A 59 -30.78 -5.86 24.27
C ASP A 59 -31.24 -4.49 24.73
N ASP A 60 -32.40 -4.52 25.42
CA ASP A 60 -32.94 -3.40 26.19
C ASP A 60 -32.03 -3.16 27.40
N ILE A 61 -31.41 -1.99 27.45
CA ILE A 61 -30.86 -1.45 28.72
C ILE A 61 -31.67 -0.22 29.07
N GLU A 62 -32.42 -0.38 30.17
CA GLU A 62 -33.26 0.64 30.77
C GLU A 62 -32.49 1.92 31.13
N ALA A 63 -33.05 3.05 30.70
CA ALA A 63 -32.65 4.37 31.14
C ALA A 63 -33.14 4.62 32.56
N SER A 64 -32.24 4.94 33.46
CA SER A 64 -32.59 5.57 34.75
C SER A 64 -32.51 7.08 34.59
N ALA A 65 -33.65 7.73 34.77
CA ALA A 65 -33.82 9.15 34.64
C ALA A 65 -33.73 9.89 35.98
N SER A 66 -33.19 11.11 35.89
CA SER A 66 -33.65 12.35 36.50
C SER A 66 -33.23 12.69 37.96
N PRO A 67 -33.39 13.93 38.43
CA PRO A 67 -33.88 15.15 37.73
C PRO A 67 -33.23 16.49 38.17
N THR A 68 -33.56 17.53 37.39
CA THR A 68 -33.96 18.92 37.77
C THR A 68 -32.93 19.91 38.31
N THR A 69 -32.88 21.15 37.99
CA THR A 69 -33.71 22.32 37.68
C THR A 69 -32.76 23.49 37.48
N ALA A 70 -32.94 24.54 36.80
CA ALA A 70 -33.90 25.50 36.41
C ALA A 70 -33.18 26.70 35.77
N ASP A 71 -33.79 27.28 34.79
CA ASP A 71 -33.62 28.65 34.25
C ASP A 71 -33.93 29.75 35.31
N PRO A 72 -33.61 31.04 35.11
CA PRO A 72 -33.92 31.83 33.92
C PRO A 72 -32.95 33.00 33.56
N ALA A 73 -33.11 33.52 32.36
CA ALA A 73 -32.70 34.87 31.92
C ALA A 73 -33.52 36.00 32.59
N PRO A 74 -33.12 37.29 32.52
CA PRO A 74 -33.42 38.09 31.34
C PRO A 74 -32.49 39.29 30.99
N SER A 75 -32.49 39.63 29.71
CA SER A 75 -32.66 40.96 29.09
C SER A 75 -32.18 42.23 29.80
N THR A 76 -31.41 43.07 29.09
CA THR A 76 -31.80 44.45 28.78
C THR A 76 -30.96 45.12 27.69
N ARG A 77 -31.62 45.79 26.88
CA ARG A 77 -31.51 46.76 25.82
C ARG A 77 -30.67 48.00 26.19
N GLY A 78 -30.03 48.63 25.21
CA GLY A 78 -29.48 49.98 25.27
C GLY A 78 -29.00 50.44 23.90
N GLU A 79 -29.71 51.36 23.35
CA GLU A 79 -29.72 51.99 22.06
C GLU A 79 -28.54 52.95 21.81
N ASP A 80 -28.24 53.07 20.50
CA ASP A 80 -28.12 54.30 19.69
C ASP A 80 -26.84 55.15 19.77
N SER A 81 -26.17 55.30 18.63
CA SER A 81 -26.08 56.61 17.94
C SER A 81 -25.36 56.51 16.59
N THR A 82 -26.00 57.02 15.60
CA THR A 82 -25.60 57.36 14.24
C THR A 82 -24.47 58.38 14.17
N THR A 83 -23.55 58.22 13.21
CA THR A 83 -23.06 59.34 12.37
C THR A 83 -22.53 58.83 11.01
N THR A 84 -23.06 59.46 10.00
CA THR A 84 -22.71 59.43 8.58
C THR A 84 -21.36 60.06 8.30
N SER A 85 -20.57 59.52 7.34
CA SER A 85 -20.10 60.29 6.16
C SER A 85 -19.07 59.53 5.32
N ASP A 86 -19.35 59.55 4.02
CA ASP A 86 -18.51 59.71 2.84
C ASP A 86 -17.88 58.46 2.21
N GLU A 87 -18.38 58.21 1.03
CA GLU A 87 -17.87 57.36 -0.01
C GLU A 87 -16.50 57.82 -0.51
N GLU A 88 -15.52 56.90 -0.55
CA GLU A 88 -14.46 56.93 -1.52
C GLU A 88 -14.28 55.53 -2.14
N SER A 89 -14.68 55.46 -3.39
CA SER A 89 -14.51 54.27 -4.24
C SER A 89 -13.04 54.07 -4.58
N THR A 90 -12.42 53.11 -3.90
CA THR A 90 -11.14 52.57 -4.39
C THR A 90 -11.35 51.10 -4.79
N SER A 91 -11.28 50.88 -6.11
CA SER A 91 -11.17 49.56 -6.73
C SER A 91 -9.97 48.80 -6.12
N SER A 92 -10.21 47.90 -5.19
CA SER A 92 -9.25 46.98 -4.66
C SER A 92 -9.40 45.68 -5.45
N THR A 93 -8.44 45.42 -6.35
CA THR A 93 -8.17 44.10 -6.89
C THR A 93 -7.84 43.19 -5.71
N THR A 94 -8.76 42.34 -5.30
CA THR A 94 -8.54 41.31 -4.31
C THR A 94 -7.65 40.26 -5.00
N SER A 95 -6.35 40.37 -4.77
CA SER A 95 -5.43 39.24 -4.96
C SER A 95 -5.82 38.22 -3.90
N THR A 96 -6.37 37.10 -4.33
CA THR A 96 -6.60 35.93 -3.50
C THR A 96 -5.21 35.37 -3.18
N THR A 97 -4.62 35.81 -2.07
CA THR A 97 -3.46 35.14 -1.48
C THR A 97 -4.00 33.84 -0.89
N LEU A 98 -3.49 32.71 -1.39
CA LEU A 98 -3.60 31.41 -0.72
C LEU A 98 -3.25 31.59 0.77
N PRO A 99 -3.90 30.83 1.69
CA PRO A 99 -3.54 30.92 3.10
C PRO A 99 -2.04 30.71 3.26
N ASP A 100 -1.39 31.56 4.06
CA ASP A 100 0.05 31.53 4.30
C ASP A 100 0.46 30.11 4.71
N ARG A 101 1.28 29.46 3.89
CA ARG A 101 1.95 28.22 4.28
C ARG A 101 2.79 28.54 5.52
N PRO A 102 2.75 27.71 6.58
CA PRO A 102 3.62 27.90 7.73
C PRO A 102 5.07 27.83 7.25
N THR A 103 5.80 28.94 7.32
CA THR A 103 7.18 29.04 6.81
C THR A 103 8.25 28.69 7.84
N ASP A 104 7.87 28.28 9.06
CA ASP A 104 8.77 28.38 10.20
C ASP A 104 9.42 27.07 10.65
N VAL A 105 9.03 25.91 10.12
CA VAL A 105 9.75 24.64 10.36
C VAL A 105 9.60 23.78 9.11
N VAL A 106 10.54 23.92 8.20
CA VAL A 106 10.74 22.93 7.15
C VAL A 106 11.84 22.00 7.64
N PRO A 107 11.55 20.80 8.15
CA PRO A 107 12.52 19.73 8.04
C PRO A 107 12.86 19.61 6.55
N ASP A 108 14.09 19.21 6.19
CA ASP A 108 14.54 19.03 4.81
C ASP A 108 13.78 17.89 4.07
N TRP A 109 12.46 17.85 4.17
CA TRP A 109 11.58 16.88 3.47
C TRP A 109 11.43 17.31 2.03
N THR A 110 12.51 17.20 1.34
CA THR A 110 12.49 17.55 -0.05
C THR A 110 11.98 16.36 -0.85
N VAL A 111 10.89 16.59 -1.57
CA VAL A 111 10.42 15.73 -2.62
C VAL A 111 11.60 15.27 -3.50
N GLY A 112 11.66 13.97 -3.78
CA GLY A 112 12.71 13.38 -4.61
C GLY A 112 14.09 13.22 -3.92
N LYS A 113 14.20 13.41 -2.60
CA LYS A 113 15.45 13.22 -1.85
C LYS A 113 15.34 12.16 -0.77
N PRO A 114 16.45 11.49 -0.41
CA PRO A 114 16.46 10.53 0.69
C PRO A 114 16.11 11.22 2.01
N TRP A 115 15.57 10.44 2.94
CA TRP A 115 15.20 10.87 4.29
C TRP A 115 16.09 10.23 5.35
N GLY A 116 16.53 11.04 6.30
CA GLY A 116 17.31 10.61 7.46
C GLY A 116 18.80 10.79 7.29
N GLU A 117 19.54 10.41 8.34
CA GLU A 117 21.00 10.58 8.44
C GLU A 117 21.77 9.32 8.01
N ILE A 118 21.10 8.20 7.77
CA ILE A 118 21.73 6.94 7.39
C ILE A 118 21.64 6.71 5.87
N GLU A 119 22.71 6.13 5.31
CA GLU A 119 22.71 5.77 3.89
C GLU A 119 21.86 4.52 3.65
N GLY A 120 20.81 4.67 2.85
CA GLY A 120 19.91 3.57 2.56
C GLY A 120 18.55 4.00 2.03
N LEU A 121 17.77 3.04 1.56
CA LEU A 121 16.33 3.15 1.32
C LEU A 121 15.63 2.70 2.62
N THR A 122 15.35 3.62 3.53
CA THR A 122 15.02 3.33 4.93
C THR A 122 13.55 3.07 5.20
N MET A 123 12.67 3.38 4.26
CA MET A 123 11.22 3.23 4.37
C MET A 123 10.59 3.08 2.99
N PHE A 124 9.31 2.76 2.94
CA PHE A 124 8.54 2.71 1.70
C PHE A 124 8.64 4.04 0.95
N ARG A 125 9.15 3.96 -0.30
CA ARG A 125 9.37 5.09 -1.19
C ARG A 125 10.26 6.20 -0.58
N GLY A 126 11.17 5.79 0.28
CA GLY A 126 12.41 6.42 0.72
C GLY A 126 12.34 7.73 1.48
N ASN A 127 11.17 8.39 1.54
CA ASN A 127 10.99 9.62 2.28
C ASN A 127 9.53 9.83 2.75
N PRO A 128 9.26 10.78 3.66
CA PRO A 128 7.91 11.02 4.17
C PRO A 128 6.89 11.46 3.12
N THR A 129 7.28 12.09 2.00
CA THR A 129 6.38 12.46 0.89
C THR A 129 6.16 11.32 -0.11
N ARG A 130 6.88 10.19 0.06
CA ARG A 130 6.79 8.98 -0.77
C ARG A 130 7.29 9.16 -2.20
N THR A 131 8.35 9.95 -2.38
CA THR A 131 8.82 10.42 -3.70
C THR A 131 10.29 10.16 -3.99
N TRP A 132 11.01 9.41 -3.14
CA TRP A 132 12.38 9.00 -3.40
C TRP A 132 12.47 7.47 -3.50
N TYR A 133 13.08 6.95 -4.58
CA TYR A 133 12.86 5.56 -4.96
C TYR A 133 14.13 4.70 -4.90
N GLY A 134 15.28 5.26 -4.59
CA GLY A 134 16.55 4.53 -4.50
C GLY A 134 17.73 5.23 -5.15
N VAL A 135 18.79 4.47 -5.38
CA VAL A 135 20.06 4.94 -5.97
C VAL A 135 20.45 4.00 -7.10
N GLY A 136 20.72 4.58 -8.29
CA GLY A 136 21.16 3.84 -9.47
C GLY A 136 22.64 3.43 -9.46
N PRO A 137 23.11 2.91 -10.58
CA PRO A 137 22.35 2.73 -11.83
C PRO A 137 21.29 1.62 -11.74
N VAL A 138 20.29 1.68 -12.63
CA VAL A 138 19.40 0.53 -12.88
C VAL A 138 20.13 -0.48 -13.77
N PRO A 139 19.99 -1.82 -13.58
CA PRO A 139 20.60 -2.81 -14.45
C PRO A 139 20.24 -2.62 -15.93
N THR A 140 21.18 -2.95 -16.81
CA THR A 140 21.01 -2.81 -18.27
C THR A 140 20.82 -4.13 -19.01
N ASP A 141 21.29 -5.24 -18.44
CA ASP A 141 21.10 -6.62 -18.93
C ASP A 141 20.80 -7.53 -17.73
N PRO A 142 19.59 -7.39 -17.14
CA PRO A 142 19.27 -7.97 -15.84
C PRO A 142 19.17 -9.50 -15.86
N GLU A 143 19.77 -10.10 -14.83
CA GLU A 143 19.67 -11.52 -14.52
C GLU A 143 19.30 -11.71 -13.03
N ASN A 144 18.71 -12.85 -12.67
CA ASN A 144 18.52 -13.20 -11.26
C ASN A 144 19.88 -13.58 -10.65
N LEU A 145 20.45 -12.69 -9.82
CA LEU A 145 21.74 -12.89 -9.16
C LEU A 145 21.65 -13.94 -8.06
N TRP A 146 20.60 -13.86 -7.25
CA TRP A 146 20.28 -14.82 -6.20
C TRP A 146 18.78 -14.80 -5.87
N SER A 147 18.31 -15.85 -5.18
CA SER A 147 16.97 -15.89 -4.61
C SER A 147 16.97 -16.51 -3.22
N TYR A 148 16.14 -16.00 -2.32
CA TYR A 148 15.96 -16.48 -0.94
C TYR A 148 14.50 -16.89 -0.69
N PRO A 149 14.24 -17.99 0.05
CA PRO A 149 15.21 -19.01 0.44
C PRO A 149 15.65 -19.84 -0.77
N GLY A 150 16.84 -20.43 -0.70
CA GLY A 150 17.39 -21.27 -1.79
C GLY A 150 16.58 -22.54 -2.05
N SER A 151 15.78 -23.00 -1.09
CA SER A 151 14.86 -24.13 -1.21
C SER A 151 13.63 -23.91 -0.30
N GLY A 152 12.48 -24.46 -0.70
CA GLY A 152 11.20 -24.19 -0.03
C GLY A 152 10.63 -22.86 -0.46
N GLY A 153 9.86 -22.22 0.41
CA GLY A 153 9.24 -20.91 0.17
C GLY A 153 8.88 -20.24 1.47
N MET A 154 8.88 -18.91 1.49
CA MET A 154 8.38 -18.09 2.60
C MET A 154 6.85 -18.12 2.57
N CYS A 155 6.25 -19.12 3.21
CA CYS A 155 4.81 -19.33 3.20
C CYS A 155 4.26 -19.42 4.64
N GLY A 156 3.13 -18.77 4.88
CA GLY A 156 2.40 -18.82 6.16
C GLY A 156 0.91 -18.96 5.94
N GLN A 157 0.22 -19.48 6.94
CA GLN A 157 -1.23 -19.49 6.98
C GLN A 157 -1.72 -18.32 7.81
N SER A 158 -2.70 -17.59 7.29
CA SER A 158 -3.38 -16.51 7.99
C SER A 158 -4.89 -16.69 7.90
N THR A 159 -5.61 -16.27 8.93
CA THR A 159 -7.07 -16.44 9.02
C THR A 159 -7.74 -15.08 9.15
N VAL A 160 -8.63 -14.76 8.21
CA VAL A 160 -9.44 -13.54 8.19
C VAL A 160 -10.89 -13.91 7.97
N GLY A 161 -11.81 -13.31 8.75
CA GLY A 161 -13.24 -13.60 8.61
C GLY A 161 -13.62 -15.08 8.81
N GLY A 162 -12.75 -15.87 9.48
CA GLY A 162 -12.93 -17.32 9.67
C GLY A 162 -12.42 -18.18 8.51
N GLU A 163 -11.89 -17.59 7.45
CA GLU A 163 -11.27 -18.30 6.32
C GLU A 163 -9.75 -18.31 6.48
N THR A 164 -9.14 -19.49 6.34
CA THR A 164 -7.69 -19.66 6.42
C THR A 164 -7.11 -19.84 5.02
N THR A 165 -6.20 -18.95 4.65
CA THR A 165 -5.50 -18.97 3.36
C THR A 165 -4.00 -19.13 3.57
N THR A 166 -3.33 -19.84 2.65
CA THR A 166 -1.87 -19.92 2.60
C THR A 166 -1.36 -18.81 1.69
N TRP A 167 -0.51 -17.97 2.26
CA TRP A 167 0.15 -16.86 1.58
C TRP A 167 1.62 -17.21 1.41
N CYS A 168 2.20 -16.91 0.25
CA CYS A 168 3.60 -17.16 -0.05
C CYS A 168 4.28 -15.90 -0.62
N GLY A 169 5.54 -15.70 -0.26
CA GLY A 169 6.38 -14.61 -0.72
C GLY A 169 6.39 -13.41 0.20
N THR A 170 6.50 -12.24 -0.38
CA THR A 170 6.46 -10.96 0.33
C THR A 170 5.19 -10.20 0.03
N GLY A 171 4.91 -9.26 0.91
CA GLY A 171 3.64 -8.58 0.95
C GLY A 171 3.33 -7.74 -0.27
N TRP A 172 2.08 -7.65 -0.52
CA TRP A 172 1.42 -6.72 -1.37
C TRP A 172 1.89 -5.30 -0.98
N THR A 173 2.25 -4.50 -1.94
CA THR A 173 2.84 -3.17 -1.78
C THR A 173 4.10 -3.04 -0.90
N GLY A 174 4.50 -4.08 -0.15
CA GLY A 174 5.71 -4.04 0.67
C GLY A 174 6.96 -3.75 -0.17
N GLN A 175 7.78 -2.78 0.25
CA GLN A 175 9.08 -2.50 -0.33
C GLN A 175 10.18 -2.88 0.66
N PRO A 176 11.24 -3.59 0.25
CA PRO A 176 12.35 -3.87 1.15
C PRO A 176 13.12 -2.59 1.48
N VAL A 177 13.62 -2.52 2.72
CA VAL A 177 14.64 -1.56 3.13
C VAL A 177 16.00 -2.03 2.62
N VAL A 178 16.84 -1.10 2.19
CA VAL A 178 18.26 -1.34 1.90
C VAL A 178 19.08 -0.43 2.79
N TRP A 179 19.98 -0.99 3.59
CA TRP A 179 20.77 -0.28 4.58
C TRP A 179 22.26 -0.49 4.38
N GLU A 180 23.00 0.61 4.17
CA GLU A 180 24.45 0.61 4.24
C GLU A 180 24.90 0.65 5.70
N ARG A 181 25.23 -0.51 6.24
CA ARG A 181 25.61 -0.65 7.64
C ARG A 181 27.00 -0.03 7.91
N PRO A 182 27.23 0.48 9.11
CA PRO A 182 28.55 1.04 9.48
C PRO A 182 29.72 0.05 9.42
N ASP A 183 29.44 -1.26 9.45
CA ASP A 183 30.45 -2.32 9.32
C ASP A 183 30.76 -2.69 7.85
N GLY A 184 30.15 -2.00 6.88
CA GLY A 184 30.39 -2.15 5.45
C GLY A 184 29.56 -3.24 4.76
N VAL A 185 28.59 -3.83 5.47
CA VAL A 185 27.60 -4.75 4.88
C VAL A 185 26.41 -3.94 4.38
N THR A 186 26.02 -4.12 3.13
CA THR A 186 24.73 -3.68 2.63
C THR A 186 23.70 -4.74 3.00
N GLU A 187 22.72 -4.38 3.83
CA GLU A 187 21.69 -5.29 4.34
C GLU A 187 20.32 -4.99 3.73
N VAL A 188 19.65 -6.02 3.22
CA VAL A 188 18.27 -5.92 2.73
C VAL A 188 17.33 -6.50 3.80
N ILE A 189 16.30 -5.71 4.18
CA ILE A 189 15.38 -6.06 5.27
C ILE A 189 13.95 -6.01 4.75
N PHE A 190 13.16 -7.06 4.98
CA PHE A 190 11.77 -7.13 4.52
C PHE A 190 10.91 -8.02 5.40
N GLY A 191 9.62 -7.70 5.47
CA GLY A 191 8.59 -8.58 6.03
C GLY A 191 8.12 -9.61 5.01
N ALA A 192 7.72 -10.79 5.46
CA ALA A 192 7.29 -11.86 4.56
C ALA A 192 6.05 -12.61 5.09
N TYR A 193 5.43 -13.38 4.20
CA TYR A 193 4.25 -14.17 4.51
C TYR A 193 4.55 -15.45 5.33
N ASP A 194 5.81 -15.78 5.57
CA ASP A 194 6.20 -16.82 6.53
C ASP A 194 6.22 -16.33 7.99
N LYS A 195 5.61 -15.15 8.24
CA LYS A 195 5.49 -14.55 9.58
C LYS A 195 6.82 -14.11 10.17
N SER A 196 7.70 -13.60 9.33
CA SER A 196 9.04 -13.20 9.76
C SER A 196 9.52 -11.94 9.07
N VAL A 197 10.34 -11.16 9.78
CA VAL A 197 11.21 -10.15 9.16
C VAL A 197 12.54 -10.81 8.86
N HIS A 198 12.99 -10.71 7.62
CA HIS A 198 14.26 -11.25 7.13
C HIS A 198 15.31 -10.18 6.96
N PHE A 199 16.57 -10.56 7.14
CA PHE A 199 17.76 -9.71 7.08
C PHE A 199 18.79 -10.42 6.22
N LEU A 200 19.06 -9.92 5.02
CA LEU A 200 19.94 -10.58 4.05
C LEU A 200 21.09 -9.65 3.66
N ASP A 201 22.24 -10.26 3.43
CA ASP A 201 23.34 -9.60 2.73
C ASP A 201 22.93 -9.33 1.28
N ALA A 202 22.99 -8.07 0.88
CA ALA A 202 22.54 -7.59 -0.43
C ALA A 202 23.32 -8.20 -1.60
N GLU A 203 24.57 -8.59 -1.37
CA GLU A 203 25.42 -9.17 -2.42
C GLU A 203 25.15 -10.66 -2.62
N THR A 204 24.96 -11.41 -1.53
CA THR A 204 24.95 -12.87 -1.55
C THR A 204 23.57 -13.49 -1.33
N GLY A 205 22.62 -12.75 -0.74
CA GLY A 205 21.32 -13.27 -0.32
C GLY A 205 21.37 -14.16 0.93
N GLU A 206 22.54 -14.27 1.58
CA GLU A 206 22.67 -15.04 2.82
C GLU A 206 22.17 -14.25 4.03
N PRO A 207 21.55 -14.90 5.03
CA PRO A 207 21.12 -14.23 6.23
C PRO A 207 22.28 -13.59 7.00
N THR A 208 22.18 -12.29 7.31
CA THR A 208 23.15 -11.54 8.12
C THR A 208 22.91 -11.71 9.62
N ARG A 209 21.66 -11.99 9.99
CA ARG A 209 21.20 -12.25 11.36
C ARG A 209 19.97 -13.16 11.35
N PRO A 210 19.58 -13.76 12.50
CA PRO A 210 18.37 -14.55 12.60
C PRO A 210 17.12 -13.72 12.22
N ALA A 211 16.19 -14.32 11.48
CA ALA A 211 14.89 -13.69 11.21
C ALA A 211 14.14 -13.41 12.51
N PHE A 212 13.37 -12.32 12.53
CA PHE A 212 12.52 -11.95 13.66
C PHE A 212 11.11 -12.50 13.43
N PRO A 213 10.60 -13.41 14.26
CA PRO A 213 9.27 -13.99 14.07
C PRO A 213 8.17 -13.06 14.58
N THR A 214 7.07 -13.00 13.83
CA THR A 214 5.79 -12.40 14.23
C THR A 214 4.73 -13.48 14.44
N GLY A 215 3.58 -13.13 15.03
CA GLY A 215 2.49 -14.08 15.26
C GLY A 215 1.69 -14.41 13.98
N ASP A 216 1.70 -13.52 12.98
CA ASP A 216 1.05 -13.72 11.68
C ASP A 216 1.84 -13.05 10.54
N ILE A 217 1.34 -13.15 9.31
CA ILE A 217 2.00 -12.64 8.09
C ILE A 217 2.27 -11.14 8.18
N ILE A 218 3.30 -10.69 7.43
CA ILE A 218 3.63 -9.27 7.27
C ILE A 218 3.35 -8.89 5.83
N LYS A 219 2.41 -7.96 5.61
CA LYS A 219 2.04 -7.46 4.28
C LYS A 219 2.77 -6.16 3.91
N GLY A 220 2.92 -5.27 4.88
CA GLY A 220 3.49 -3.94 4.71
C GLY A 220 5.00 -3.89 4.64
N SER A 221 5.50 -2.69 4.38
CA SER A 221 6.93 -2.38 4.41
C SER A 221 7.43 -2.19 5.84
N VAL A 222 8.69 -2.52 6.09
CA VAL A 222 9.39 -2.18 7.32
C VAL A 222 9.99 -0.78 7.21
N THR A 223 10.25 -0.12 8.33
CA THR A 223 10.97 1.16 8.41
C THR A 223 12.20 1.02 9.29
N LEU A 224 13.37 1.36 8.76
CA LEU A 224 14.58 1.54 9.56
C LEU A 224 14.59 2.97 10.12
N ASP A 225 15.00 3.12 11.37
CA ASP A 225 15.03 4.42 12.03
C ASP A 225 15.88 5.43 11.25
N PRO A 226 15.32 6.56 10.80
CA PRO A 226 16.02 7.50 9.93
C PRO A 226 17.14 8.28 10.64
N ASP A 227 17.08 8.40 11.96
CA ASP A 227 18.04 9.19 12.74
C ASP A 227 19.23 8.36 13.23
N GLY A 228 19.35 7.11 12.73
CA GLY A 228 20.49 6.23 13.00
C GLY A 228 20.41 5.44 14.29
N PHE A 229 19.29 5.44 14.99
CA PHE A 229 19.07 4.46 16.04
C PHE A 229 18.98 3.06 15.43
N PRO A 230 19.58 2.02 16.01
CA PRO A 230 19.49 0.65 15.50
C PRO A 230 18.12 0.03 15.81
N ILE A 231 17.06 0.62 15.26
CA ILE A 231 15.65 0.24 15.46
C ILE A 231 14.98 0.01 14.11
N LEU A 232 14.19 -1.05 14.04
CA LEU A 232 13.29 -1.34 12.94
C LEU A 232 11.83 -1.25 13.42
N TYR A 233 10.97 -0.64 12.63
CA TYR A 233 9.53 -0.55 12.89
C TYR A 233 8.77 -1.38 11.87
N THR A 234 7.75 -2.13 12.32
CA THR A 234 6.93 -2.96 11.42
C THR A 234 5.58 -3.29 12.05
N GLY A 235 4.58 -3.36 11.22
CA GLY A 235 3.30 -3.95 11.51
C GLY A 235 3.23 -5.44 11.16
N SER A 236 2.18 -6.12 11.59
CA SER A 236 1.88 -7.51 11.21
C SER A 236 0.40 -7.79 11.44
N ARG A 237 -0.13 -8.79 10.75
CA ARG A 237 -1.50 -9.29 10.92
C ARG A 237 -1.74 -9.97 12.28
N ASP A 238 -0.74 -10.06 13.14
CA ASP A 238 -0.90 -10.49 14.54
C ASP A 238 -1.37 -9.36 15.48
N ASN A 239 -1.95 -8.31 14.92
CA ASN A 239 -2.51 -7.13 15.58
C ASN A 239 -1.46 -6.17 16.16
N LYS A 240 -0.17 -6.31 15.85
CA LYS A 240 0.88 -5.55 16.56
C LYS A 240 1.71 -4.68 15.63
N LEU A 241 1.83 -3.41 16.02
CA LEU A 241 2.86 -2.49 15.56
C LEU A 241 4.06 -2.57 16.53
N ARG A 242 5.28 -2.68 16.03
CA ARG A 242 6.48 -2.99 16.82
C ARG A 242 7.64 -2.05 16.59
N ALA A 243 8.45 -1.87 17.64
CA ALA A 243 9.83 -1.41 17.57
C ALA A 243 10.77 -2.57 17.92
N ILE A 244 11.71 -2.88 17.05
CA ILE A 244 12.63 -4.01 17.11
C ILE A 244 14.06 -3.49 17.11
N SER A 245 14.86 -3.81 18.14
CA SER A 245 16.27 -3.44 18.16
C SER A 245 17.13 -4.32 17.27
N LEU A 246 18.16 -3.71 16.66
CA LEU A 246 19.13 -4.36 15.80
C LEU A 246 20.56 -4.39 16.39
N ASP A 247 20.76 -3.91 17.60
CA ASP A 247 22.05 -3.81 18.31
C ASP A 247 22.29 -4.93 19.36
N ARG A 248 21.42 -5.94 19.38
CA ARG A 248 21.57 -7.13 20.23
C ARG A 248 22.05 -8.31 19.41
N ASP A 249 22.42 -9.43 20.08
CA ASP A 249 22.84 -10.70 19.45
C ASP A 249 21.81 -11.21 18.40
N ARG A 250 20.55 -10.82 18.55
CA ARG A 250 19.45 -11.08 17.62
C ARG A 250 18.48 -9.91 17.62
N PRO A 251 17.72 -9.69 16.55
CA PRO A 251 16.62 -8.73 16.55
C PRO A 251 15.68 -8.99 17.73
N THR A 252 15.40 -7.96 18.51
CA THR A 252 14.69 -8.09 19.80
C THR A 252 13.58 -7.06 19.88
N GLU A 253 12.34 -7.49 20.18
CA GLU A 253 11.22 -6.58 20.40
C GLU A 253 11.50 -5.70 21.62
N LEU A 254 11.50 -4.39 21.42
CA LEU A 254 11.60 -3.39 22.48
C LEU A 254 10.23 -2.96 22.97
N TRP A 255 9.28 -2.89 22.05
CA TRP A 255 7.92 -2.46 22.30
C TRP A 255 6.98 -3.01 21.24
N ALA A 256 5.74 -3.23 21.63
CA ALA A 256 4.65 -3.54 20.72
C ALA A 256 3.36 -2.88 21.20
N MET A 257 2.59 -2.31 20.25
CA MET A 257 1.25 -1.79 20.48
C MET A 257 0.23 -2.73 19.80
N ASP A 258 -0.74 -3.18 20.56
CA ASP A 258 -1.86 -3.97 20.02
C ASP A 258 -2.91 -3.03 19.40
N ALA A 259 -3.50 -3.41 18.28
CA ALA A 259 -4.49 -2.59 17.58
C ALA A 259 -5.78 -2.38 18.40
N ASP A 260 -6.02 -3.17 19.45
CA ASP A 260 -7.17 -3.07 20.33
C ASP A 260 -7.04 -2.00 21.44
N VAL A 261 -5.95 -1.20 21.44
CA VAL A 261 -5.83 -0.01 22.30
C VAL A 261 -6.93 1.01 22.07
N VAL A 262 -7.62 0.92 20.93
CA VAL A 262 -8.80 1.71 20.57
C VAL A 262 -9.96 0.78 20.22
N ASN A 263 -11.18 1.31 20.23
CA ASN A 263 -12.34 0.57 19.74
C ASN A 263 -12.40 0.66 18.22
N GLY A 264 -11.67 -0.20 17.53
CA GLY A 264 -11.64 -0.29 16.07
C GLY A 264 -12.94 -0.82 15.46
N ILE A 265 -13.14 -0.60 14.16
CA ILE A 265 -14.40 -0.98 13.48
C ILE A 265 -14.23 -1.95 12.33
N TRP A 266 -13.03 -2.32 11.94
CA TRP A 266 -12.76 -3.30 10.90
C TRP A 266 -11.86 -4.41 11.45
N ASN A 267 -10.73 -4.62 10.85
CA ASN A 267 -9.73 -5.60 11.22
C ASN A 267 -8.69 -5.01 12.18
N ASN A 268 -7.67 -5.74 12.57
CA ASN A 268 -6.63 -5.28 13.49
C ASN A 268 -5.22 -5.39 12.89
N ASP A 269 -5.12 -5.55 11.58
CA ASP A 269 -3.84 -5.65 10.87
C ASP A 269 -3.13 -4.29 10.80
N TRP A 270 -1.84 -4.34 10.51
CA TRP A 270 -1.00 -3.18 10.25
C TRP A 270 -0.29 -3.40 8.92
N ASP A 271 -0.84 -2.83 7.85
CA ASP A 271 -0.37 -3.01 6.47
C ASP A 271 0.43 -1.81 5.96
N GLY A 272 0.24 -0.65 6.56
CA GLY A 272 0.98 0.56 6.24
C GLY A 272 2.49 0.47 6.56
N ASN A 273 3.21 1.49 6.14
CA ASN A 273 4.62 1.69 6.45
C ASN A 273 4.78 2.86 7.45
N PRO A 274 5.25 2.61 8.67
CA PRO A 274 5.47 3.66 9.65
C PRO A 274 6.42 4.76 9.15
N VAL A 275 6.10 6.01 9.45
CA VAL A 275 7.00 7.15 9.23
C VAL A 275 7.47 7.69 10.56
N VAL A 276 8.78 7.90 10.70
CA VAL A 276 9.37 8.52 11.89
C VAL A 276 9.89 9.90 11.53
N VAL A 277 9.41 10.91 12.25
CA VAL A 277 9.84 12.32 12.13
C VAL A 277 9.98 12.90 13.53
N ASP A 278 11.11 13.48 13.85
CA ASP A 278 11.35 14.14 15.14
C ASP A 278 10.94 13.31 16.37
N ASP A 279 11.35 12.05 16.44
CA ASP A 279 11.02 11.12 17.51
C ASP A 279 9.51 10.76 17.62
N ILE A 280 8.74 11.04 16.57
CA ILE A 280 7.32 10.68 16.50
C ILE A 280 7.11 9.70 15.33
N LEU A 281 6.52 8.56 15.63
CA LEU A 281 6.07 7.58 14.67
C LEU A 281 4.62 7.88 14.30
N TYR A 282 4.33 7.97 13.00
CA TYR A 282 2.99 8.12 12.43
C TYR A 282 2.60 6.84 11.71
N GLU A 283 1.41 6.32 12.01
CA GLU A 283 0.90 5.10 11.38
C GLU A 283 -0.63 5.05 11.38
N GLY A 284 -1.20 4.40 10.37
CA GLY A 284 -2.60 4.02 10.30
C GLY A 284 -2.77 2.52 10.42
N GLY A 285 -3.89 2.05 11.00
CA GLY A 285 -4.17 0.62 11.13
C GLY A 285 -5.48 0.21 10.47
N GLU A 286 -5.61 -1.07 10.15
CA GLU A 286 -6.88 -1.64 9.66
C GLU A 286 -8.01 -1.55 10.73
N ASN A 287 -7.68 -1.24 11.99
CA ASN A 287 -8.65 -0.87 13.01
C ASN A 287 -9.35 0.47 12.73
N SER A 288 -9.02 1.12 11.60
CA SER A 288 -9.55 2.38 11.11
C SER A 288 -9.15 3.61 11.93
N TRP A 289 -8.02 3.55 12.64
CA TRP A 289 -7.47 4.64 13.42
C TRP A 289 -6.06 5.01 12.96
N PHE A 290 -5.79 6.32 12.98
CA PHE A 290 -4.45 6.89 12.83
C PHE A 290 -3.86 7.16 14.22
N PHE A 291 -2.53 6.97 14.34
CA PHE A 291 -1.78 7.18 15.57
C PHE A 291 -0.57 8.08 15.33
N ALA A 292 -0.29 8.95 16.29
CA ALA A 292 0.98 9.64 16.46
C ALA A 292 1.58 9.20 17.80
N ILE A 293 2.76 8.58 17.77
CA ILE A 293 3.39 7.93 18.90
C ILE A 293 4.77 8.53 19.12
N ARG A 294 5.01 9.19 20.26
CA ARG A 294 6.37 9.59 20.67
C ARG A 294 7.14 8.34 21.04
N LEU A 295 8.30 8.14 20.47
CA LEU A 295 9.12 6.94 20.67
C LEU A 295 9.98 7.00 21.94
N ASN A 296 10.39 8.22 22.38
CA ASN A 296 11.31 8.43 23.49
C ASN A 296 12.56 7.56 23.34
N ARG A 297 13.20 7.63 22.16
CA ARG A 297 14.39 6.83 21.83
C ARG A 297 15.59 7.25 22.67
N GLY A 298 16.40 6.29 23.07
CA GLY A 298 17.60 6.54 23.86
C GLY A 298 18.51 5.33 23.93
N TYR A 299 19.48 5.38 24.83
CA TYR A 299 20.38 4.28 25.11
C TYR A 299 20.43 4.02 26.62
N ASP A 300 20.55 2.76 27.01
CA ASP A 300 20.72 2.36 28.39
C ASP A 300 22.17 2.54 28.89
N GLY A 301 22.45 2.12 30.13
CA GLY A 301 23.78 2.23 30.72
C GLY A 301 24.83 1.31 30.10
N GLU A 302 24.44 0.36 29.26
CA GLU A 302 25.31 -0.55 28.50
C GLU A 302 25.51 -0.07 27.05
N GLY A 303 24.82 1.01 26.65
CA GLY A 303 24.87 1.58 25.31
C GLY A 303 23.95 0.87 24.31
N LEU A 304 23.00 0.09 24.77
CA LEU A 304 22.00 -0.57 23.93
C LEU A 304 20.78 0.33 23.76
N VAL A 305 20.20 0.35 22.55
CA VAL A 305 19.05 1.20 22.21
C VAL A 305 17.82 0.82 23.04
N THR A 306 17.07 1.84 23.45
CA THR A 306 15.81 1.73 24.20
C THR A 306 14.74 2.62 23.60
N VAL A 307 13.48 2.28 23.85
CA VAL A 307 12.31 3.10 23.57
C VAL A 307 11.37 3.08 24.76
N ASP A 308 10.60 4.18 24.96
CA ASP A 308 9.51 4.27 25.95
C ASP A 308 8.31 4.97 25.31
N PRO A 309 7.60 4.28 24.36
CA PRO A 309 6.61 4.93 23.51
C PRO A 309 5.36 5.40 24.25
N GLU A 310 4.89 6.59 23.87
CA GLU A 310 3.69 7.26 24.37
C GLU A 310 2.77 7.62 23.20
N ILE A 311 1.51 7.18 23.22
CA ILE A 311 0.51 7.61 22.23
C ILE A 311 0.16 9.06 22.53
N LEU A 312 0.52 9.97 21.64
CA LEU A 312 0.20 11.40 21.74
C LEU A 312 -1.21 11.69 21.23
N VAL A 313 -1.56 11.09 20.09
CA VAL A 313 -2.82 11.30 19.39
C VAL A 313 -3.29 9.98 18.80
N ALA A 314 -4.61 9.74 18.89
CA ALA A 314 -5.31 8.70 18.15
C ALA A 314 -6.56 9.32 17.52
N VAL A 315 -6.69 9.24 16.19
CA VAL A 315 -7.77 9.86 15.41
C VAL A 315 -8.50 8.81 14.59
N PRO A 316 -9.85 8.69 14.68
CA PRO A 316 -10.60 7.79 13.80
C PRO A 316 -10.52 8.27 12.35
N GLY A 317 -10.11 7.40 11.43
CA GLY A 317 -10.10 7.65 9.99
C GLY A 317 -11.51 7.67 9.37
N TYR A 318 -12.54 7.37 10.14
CA TYR A 318 -13.92 7.24 9.71
C TYR A 318 -14.85 8.25 10.37
N THR A 319 -16.06 8.39 9.81
CA THR A 319 -17.19 9.10 10.39
C THR A 319 -18.44 8.21 10.30
N ASP A 320 -19.46 8.49 11.12
CA ASP A 320 -20.75 7.77 11.02
C ASP A 320 -21.39 7.96 9.63
N GLU A 321 -21.17 9.11 8.99
CA GLU A 321 -21.65 9.37 7.64
C GLU A 321 -20.95 8.45 6.63
N LEU A 322 -19.61 8.29 6.72
CA LEU A 322 -18.85 7.39 5.85
C LEU A 322 -19.31 5.95 6.03
N ILE A 323 -19.42 5.46 7.27
CA ILE A 323 -19.92 4.11 7.57
C ILE A 323 -21.32 3.89 6.99
N SER A 324 -22.18 4.87 7.13
CA SER A 324 -23.55 4.82 6.57
C SER A 324 -23.55 4.73 5.04
N ARG A 325 -22.52 5.26 4.38
CA ARG A 325 -22.38 5.33 2.93
C ARG A 325 -21.77 4.07 2.32
N VAL A 326 -20.68 3.56 2.92
CA VAL A 326 -19.85 2.48 2.33
C VAL A 326 -19.80 1.20 3.19
N GLY A 327 -20.39 1.22 4.39
CA GLY A 327 -20.27 0.11 5.34
C GLY A 327 -19.06 0.24 6.27
N ARG A 328 -18.70 -0.88 6.93
CA ARG A 328 -17.67 -0.89 7.98
C ARG A 328 -16.23 -1.12 7.45
N ASN A 329 -16.06 -1.47 6.19
CA ASN A 329 -14.73 -1.55 5.57
C ASN A 329 -14.24 -0.12 5.29
N VAL A 330 -13.55 0.47 6.27
CA VAL A 330 -12.98 1.82 6.27
C VAL A 330 -11.59 1.79 6.93
N SER A 331 -10.89 0.66 6.78
CA SER A 331 -9.52 0.44 7.26
C SER A 331 -8.55 1.46 6.67
N ILE A 332 -7.45 1.73 7.39
CA ILE A 332 -6.31 2.46 6.86
C ILE A 332 -5.25 1.40 6.52
N GLU A 333 -5.19 1.00 5.25
CA GLU A 333 -4.21 0.04 4.72
C GLU A 333 -3.04 0.76 4.05
N SER A 334 -3.28 2.00 3.61
CA SER A 334 -2.25 2.88 3.05
C SER A 334 -1.23 3.31 4.10
N SER A 335 0.02 3.50 3.66
CA SER A 335 1.02 4.20 4.48
C SER A 335 0.66 5.67 4.61
N VAL A 336 1.09 6.31 5.69
CA VAL A 336 0.92 7.75 5.84
C VAL A 336 1.97 8.52 5.03
N ALA A 337 1.62 9.72 4.56
CA ALA A 337 2.57 10.68 3.98
C ALA A 337 2.66 11.91 4.88
N VAL A 338 3.85 12.51 4.96
CA VAL A 338 4.07 13.71 5.76
C VAL A 338 4.69 14.79 4.89
N TYR A 339 4.11 15.97 4.90
CA TYR A 339 4.60 17.14 4.18
C TYR A 339 4.45 18.39 5.05
N GLU A 340 5.54 19.09 5.29
CA GLU A 340 5.61 20.20 6.24
C GLU A 340 5.07 19.78 7.63
N GLN A 341 4.02 20.43 8.11
CA GLN A 341 3.38 20.11 9.39
C GLN A 341 2.05 19.35 9.22
N ARG A 342 1.86 18.66 8.09
CA ARG A 342 0.65 17.90 7.80
C ARG A 342 0.95 16.44 7.56
N VAL A 343 0.11 15.59 8.11
CA VAL A 343 0.10 14.15 7.83
C VAL A 343 -1.14 13.83 7.00
N TYR A 344 -0.95 13.07 5.93
CA TYR A 344 -2.02 12.63 5.05
C TYR A 344 -2.13 11.11 5.05
N PHE A 345 -3.36 10.61 5.07
CA PHE A 345 -3.67 9.21 4.86
C PHE A 345 -5.02 9.07 4.15
N ALA A 346 -5.26 7.90 3.58
CA ALA A 346 -6.54 7.54 3.00
C ALA A 346 -7.04 6.23 3.62
N ASN A 347 -8.29 5.88 3.37
CA ASN A 347 -8.86 4.64 3.88
C ASN A 347 -9.67 3.89 2.83
N SER A 348 -9.96 2.62 3.12
CA SER A 348 -10.77 1.75 2.25
C SER A 348 -12.21 2.25 2.05
N GLY A 349 -12.67 3.24 2.80
CA GLY A 349 -13.95 3.93 2.55
C GLY A 349 -13.86 5.05 1.51
N GLY A 350 -12.68 5.33 0.97
CA GLY A 350 -12.43 6.41 0.01
C GLY A 350 -12.30 7.79 0.66
N ARG A 351 -12.02 7.87 1.96
CA ARG A 351 -11.81 9.14 2.64
C ARG A 351 -10.33 9.48 2.71
N VAL A 352 -9.95 10.64 2.21
CA VAL A 352 -8.60 11.22 2.30
C VAL A 352 -8.62 12.26 3.41
N VAL A 353 -7.71 12.12 4.38
CA VAL A 353 -7.63 12.96 5.57
C VAL A 353 -6.26 13.64 5.66
N GLY A 354 -6.25 14.93 5.98
CA GLY A 354 -5.05 15.66 6.37
C GLY A 354 -5.18 16.19 7.80
N LEU A 355 -4.16 15.93 8.62
CA LEU A 355 -4.06 16.39 10.00
C LEU A 355 -2.97 17.45 10.12
N ASP A 356 -3.21 18.54 10.87
CA ASP A 356 -2.16 19.45 11.30
C ASP A 356 -1.48 18.87 12.53
N VAL A 357 -0.20 18.52 12.39
CA VAL A 357 0.62 17.92 13.45
C VAL A 357 1.59 18.90 14.12
N SER A 358 1.45 20.21 13.85
CA SER A 358 2.30 21.26 14.42
C SER A 358 2.31 21.27 15.96
N LYS A 359 1.21 20.79 16.57
CA LYS A 359 1.02 20.69 18.01
C LYS A 359 0.85 19.24 18.51
N VAL A 360 1.30 18.27 17.73
CA VAL A 360 1.13 16.86 18.07
C VAL A 360 1.79 16.50 19.42
N ARG A 361 2.88 17.19 19.79
CA ARG A 361 3.56 17.00 21.09
C ARG A 361 2.73 17.46 22.29
N GLU A 362 1.72 18.33 22.05
CA GLU A 362 0.75 18.81 23.04
C GLU A 362 -0.52 17.94 23.03
N GLY A 363 -0.59 16.91 22.19
CA GLY A 363 -1.73 16.02 22.05
C GLY A 363 -2.82 16.55 21.08
N GLU A 364 -2.48 17.50 20.21
CA GLU A 364 -3.41 18.11 19.26
C GLU A 364 -3.01 17.75 17.82
N ALA A 365 -3.97 17.24 17.03
CA ALA A 365 -3.83 17.01 15.60
C ALA A 365 -5.20 17.21 14.91
N PRO A 366 -5.66 18.46 14.74
CA PRO A 366 -6.94 18.74 14.11
C PRO A 366 -6.96 18.33 12.64
N ILE A 367 -8.13 17.86 12.17
CA ILE A 367 -8.37 17.62 10.75
C ILE A 367 -8.41 18.97 10.04
N VAL A 368 -7.53 19.15 9.06
CA VAL A 368 -7.44 20.36 8.22
C VAL A 368 -7.75 20.07 6.75
N PHE A 369 -7.89 18.81 6.39
CA PHE A 369 -8.32 18.35 5.08
C PHE A 369 -9.17 17.09 5.21
N ASP A 370 -10.29 17.03 4.50
CA ASP A 370 -11.23 15.91 4.54
C ASP A 370 -11.98 15.84 3.19
N TYR A 371 -11.71 14.81 2.40
CA TYR A 371 -12.29 14.67 1.08
C TYR A 371 -12.64 13.22 0.77
N TRP A 372 -13.82 12.99 0.17
CA TRP A 372 -14.28 11.67 -0.21
C TRP A 372 -14.11 11.44 -1.70
N VAL A 373 -13.26 10.49 -2.07
CA VAL A 373 -12.96 10.16 -3.48
C VAL A 373 -13.87 9.08 -4.07
N GLY A 374 -14.64 8.38 -3.24
CA GLY A 374 -15.74 7.54 -3.72
C GLY A 374 -15.55 6.06 -3.57
N ASP A 375 -14.36 5.51 -3.76
CA ASP A 375 -14.07 4.09 -3.68
C ASP A 375 -12.82 3.81 -2.85
N ASP A 376 -12.41 2.58 -2.74
CA ASP A 376 -11.32 2.08 -1.90
C ASP A 376 -9.97 2.75 -2.22
N VAL A 377 -9.21 3.07 -1.18
CA VAL A 377 -7.86 3.64 -1.30
C VAL A 377 -6.90 2.89 -0.39
N ASP A 378 -6.26 1.88 -0.94
CA ASP A 378 -5.20 1.12 -0.27
C ASP A 378 -3.80 1.63 -0.68
N ALA A 379 -3.71 2.31 -1.82
CA ALA A 379 -2.49 2.98 -2.24
C ALA A 379 -2.13 4.15 -1.30
N THR A 380 -0.84 4.37 -1.13
CA THR A 380 -0.33 5.47 -0.30
C THR A 380 -0.49 6.82 -0.99
N VAL A 381 -0.89 7.84 -0.24
CA VAL A 381 -0.92 9.23 -0.68
C VAL A 381 0.51 9.68 -1.02
N VAL A 382 0.70 10.28 -2.19
CA VAL A 382 1.99 10.87 -2.62
C VAL A 382 1.84 12.38 -2.66
N VAL A 383 2.87 13.10 -2.21
CA VAL A 383 2.82 14.58 -2.11
C VAL A 383 3.94 15.18 -2.96
N ASP A 384 3.59 16.13 -3.86
CA ASP A 384 4.57 16.83 -4.69
C ASP A 384 5.19 18.07 -4.00
N GLU A 385 6.08 18.78 -4.72
CA GLU A 385 6.80 19.96 -4.21
C GLU A 385 5.87 21.13 -3.85
N GLU A 386 4.71 21.22 -4.47
CA GLU A 386 3.68 22.20 -4.19
C GLU A 386 2.74 21.78 -3.05
N GLY A 387 2.90 20.55 -2.53
CA GLY A 387 2.04 19.97 -1.51
C GLY A 387 0.73 19.42 -2.06
N MET A 388 0.63 19.22 -3.39
CA MET A 388 -0.52 18.57 -4.00
C MET A 388 -0.52 17.08 -3.73
N LEU A 389 -1.70 16.50 -3.56
CA LEU A 389 -1.87 15.09 -3.25
C LEU A 389 -2.22 14.30 -4.50
N TYR A 390 -1.57 13.14 -4.68
CA TYR A 390 -1.90 12.15 -5.70
C TYR A 390 -2.49 10.93 -5.02
N ILE A 391 -3.74 10.61 -5.37
CA ILE A 391 -4.53 9.54 -4.79
C ILE A 391 -4.82 8.52 -5.86
N ALA A 392 -4.43 7.28 -5.62
CA ALA A 392 -4.79 6.14 -6.45
C ALA A 392 -5.97 5.41 -5.80
N VAL A 393 -7.03 5.23 -6.54
CA VAL A 393 -8.33 4.72 -6.10
C VAL A 393 -8.65 3.44 -6.85
N GLU A 394 -9.20 2.47 -6.18
CA GLU A 394 -9.71 1.24 -6.78
C GLU A 394 -11.07 1.45 -7.43
N ASP A 395 -11.50 0.53 -8.28
CA ASP A 395 -12.84 0.50 -8.88
C ASP A 395 -13.53 -0.81 -8.50
N GLU A 396 -13.76 -0.99 -7.18
CA GLU A 396 -14.40 -2.17 -6.60
C GLU A 396 -15.89 -1.94 -6.31
N ARG A 397 -16.21 -0.89 -5.55
CA ARG A 397 -17.60 -0.53 -5.17
C ARG A 397 -18.35 0.15 -6.30
N LYS A 398 -17.61 0.67 -7.29
CA LYS A 398 -18.15 1.32 -8.51
C LYS A 398 -19.15 2.42 -8.20
N THR A 399 -18.79 3.28 -7.27
CA THR A 399 -19.67 4.38 -6.87
C THR A 399 -19.75 5.44 -7.98
N ASP A 400 -20.89 6.14 -8.04
CA ASP A 400 -21.05 7.27 -8.98
C ASP A 400 -19.97 8.34 -8.76
N ARG A 401 -19.52 8.51 -7.51
CA ARG A 401 -18.48 9.50 -7.16
C ARG A 401 -17.11 9.11 -7.72
N ALA A 402 -16.70 7.84 -7.59
CA ALA A 402 -15.44 7.37 -8.17
C ALA A 402 -15.48 7.43 -9.71
N ALA A 403 -16.61 7.14 -10.32
CA ALA A 403 -16.79 7.29 -11.76
C ALA A 403 -16.74 8.76 -12.23
N GLU A 404 -17.20 9.70 -11.40
CA GLU A 404 -17.13 11.15 -11.68
C GLU A 404 -15.71 11.69 -11.58
N LEU A 405 -14.95 11.28 -10.55
CA LEU A 405 -13.61 11.80 -10.27
C LEU A 405 -12.50 11.08 -11.07
N GLY A 406 -12.70 9.82 -11.44
CA GLY A 406 -11.65 8.93 -11.93
C GLY A 406 -10.94 8.20 -10.79
N GLN A 407 -9.95 7.36 -11.15
CA GLN A 407 -9.25 6.49 -10.20
C GLN A 407 -7.82 6.97 -9.87
N LEU A 408 -7.15 7.75 -10.72
CA LEU A 408 -5.95 8.51 -10.32
C LEU A 408 -6.36 9.98 -10.21
N ILE A 409 -6.26 10.56 -9.02
CA ILE A 409 -6.81 11.88 -8.70
C ILE A 409 -5.71 12.78 -8.15
N LYS A 410 -5.66 14.04 -8.62
CA LYS A 410 -4.86 15.10 -8.01
C LYS A 410 -5.77 16.03 -7.22
N LEU A 411 -5.38 16.33 -5.97
CA LEU A 411 -6.10 17.21 -5.05
C LEU A 411 -5.20 18.35 -4.57
N ASP A 412 -5.77 19.54 -4.40
CA ASP A 412 -5.14 20.69 -3.73
C ASP A 412 -5.68 20.80 -2.28
N PRO A 413 -4.89 20.38 -1.27
CA PRO A 413 -5.36 20.39 0.12
C PRO A 413 -5.30 21.78 0.78
N TYR A 414 -4.92 22.82 0.06
CA TYR A 414 -4.78 24.19 0.57
C TYR A 414 -5.85 25.14 0.06
N THR A 415 -6.67 24.72 -0.89
CA THR A 415 -7.75 25.55 -1.43
C THR A 415 -8.94 25.65 -0.46
N ASP A 416 -9.57 26.83 -0.39
CA ASP A 416 -10.86 27.01 0.32
C ASP A 416 -12.06 26.50 -0.51
N GLY A 417 -11.83 26.10 -1.77
CA GLY A 417 -12.85 25.63 -2.71
C GLY A 417 -12.93 24.11 -2.82
N ASP A 418 -13.32 23.62 -4.00
CA ASP A 418 -13.24 22.18 -4.32
C ASP A 418 -11.77 21.82 -4.53
N PRO A 419 -11.21 20.89 -3.76
CA PRO A 419 -9.82 20.48 -3.90
C PRO A 419 -9.51 19.67 -5.16
N TYR A 420 -10.52 19.23 -5.90
CA TYR A 420 -10.33 18.44 -7.12
C TYR A 420 -9.65 19.26 -8.21
N VAL A 421 -8.48 18.79 -8.66
CA VAL A 421 -7.72 19.40 -9.77
C VAL A 421 -8.00 18.67 -11.08
N TRP A 422 -7.76 17.37 -11.10
CA TRP A 422 -8.05 16.49 -12.22
C TRP A 422 -8.11 15.01 -11.77
N GLY A 423 -8.66 14.15 -12.64
CA GLY A 423 -8.64 12.71 -12.44
C GLY A 423 -8.64 11.92 -13.74
N VAL A 424 -8.05 10.73 -13.71
CA VAL A 424 -7.91 9.80 -14.83
C VAL A 424 -8.70 8.54 -14.53
N PRO A 425 -9.64 8.13 -15.40
CA PRO A 425 -10.42 6.93 -15.19
C PRO A 425 -9.66 5.65 -15.59
N ASP A 426 -9.85 4.59 -14.79
CA ASP A 426 -9.42 3.23 -15.11
C ASP A 426 -10.49 2.20 -14.70
N PRO A 427 -11.70 2.25 -15.30
CA PRO A 427 -12.80 1.39 -14.91
C PRO A 427 -12.56 -0.07 -15.29
N GLY A 428 -12.78 -1.00 -14.35
CA GLY A 428 -12.67 -2.45 -14.59
C GLY A 428 -13.83 -3.08 -15.37
N GLY A 429 -14.83 -2.28 -15.75
CA GLY A 429 -15.99 -2.79 -16.45
C GLY A 429 -16.84 -3.73 -15.59
N ALA A 430 -16.85 -5.03 -15.92
CA ALA A 430 -17.56 -6.05 -15.14
C ALA A 430 -16.68 -6.70 -14.05
N GLY A 431 -15.36 -6.51 -14.09
CA GLY A 431 -14.39 -6.91 -13.08
C GLY A 431 -13.90 -5.71 -12.29
N ASP A 432 -12.94 -5.91 -11.42
CA ASP A 432 -12.30 -4.86 -10.65
C ASP A 432 -11.41 -4.01 -11.55
N GLY A 433 -11.19 -2.76 -11.20
CA GLY A 433 -10.39 -1.79 -11.94
C GLY A 433 -9.68 -0.84 -11.01
N GLY A 434 -9.12 0.25 -11.56
CA GLY A 434 -8.44 1.26 -10.79
C GLY A 434 -7.02 0.89 -10.41
N PHE A 435 -6.53 1.49 -9.32
CA PHE A 435 -5.12 1.45 -8.97
C PHE A 435 -4.92 1.05 -7.52
N TRP A 436 -4.36 -0.13 -7.29
CA TRP A 436 -3.81 -0.57 -6.00
C TRP A 436 -2.38 -0.08 -5.78
N ALA A 437 -1.67 0.22 -6.86
CA ALA A 437 -0.29 0.68 -6.84
C ALA A 437 -0.19 2.14 -6.37
N THR A 438 0.83 2.47 -5.60
CA THR A 438 1.17 3.85 -5.27
C THR A 438 1.89 4.50 -6.46
N PRO A 439 1.45 5.69 -6.92
CA PRO A 439 2.04 6.34 -8.10
C PRO A 439 3.47 6.83 -7.87
N ALA A 440 4.29 6.90 -8.93
CA ALA A 440 5.63 7.47 -8.92
C ALA A 440 5.64 8.83 -9.62
N LEU A 441 6.17 9.86 -8.94
CA LEU A 441 6.37 11.19 -9.51
C LEU A 441 7.76 11.29 -10.15
N GLY A 442 7.80 11.76 -11.37
CA GLY A 442 9.00 12.15 -12.11
C GLY A 442 8.80 13.52 -12.76
N ASP A 443 9.70 13.98 -13.59
CA ASP A 443 9.76 15.32 -14.20
C ASP A 443 8.45 15.77 -14.90
N GLY A 444 7.48 16.22 -14.09
CA GLY A 444 6.18 16.69 -14.57
C GLY A 444 5.21 15.57 -15.03
N VAL A 445 5.53 14.31 -14.80
CA VAL A 445 4.70 13.15 -15.13
C VAL A 445 4.55 12.25 -13.91
N VAL A 446 3.35 11.76 -13.64
CA VAL A 446 3.08 10.71 -12.66
C VAL A 446 2.88 9.38 -13.38
N TYR A 447 3.59 8.33 -12.92
CA TYR A 447 3.51 6.99 -13.48
C TYR A 447 2.79 6.06 -12.51
N ILE A 448 1.91 5.20 -13.04
CA ILE A 448 1.12 4.28 -12.23
C ILE A 448 0.76 3.01 -13.00
N SER A 449 0.85 1.86 -12.33
CA SER A 449 0.38 0.57 -12.83
C SER A 449 -1.06 0.32 -12.41
N SER A 450 -1.89 -0.23 -13.28
CA SER A 450 -3.31 -0.45 -13.03
C SER A 450 -3.68 -1.92 -12.86
N HIS A 451 -4.85 -2.16 -12.24
CA HIS A 451 -5.47 -3.47 -12.18
C HIS A 451 -5.99 -3.95 -13.55
N THR A 452 -6.27 -3.04 -14.46
CA THR A 452 -6.74 -3.38 -15.82
C THR A 452 -5.61 -3.74 -16.79
N GLY A 453 -4.35 -3.76 -16.34
CA GLY A 453 -3.20 -4.13 -17.16
C GLY A 453 -2.60 -2.98 -17.98
N ARG A 454 -2.66 -1.76 -17.45
CA ARG A 454 -2.09 -0.56 -18.05
C ARG A 454 -0.98 0.01 -17.17
N LEU A 455 0.08 0.51 -17.76
CA LEU A 455 1.08 1.37 -17.11
C LEU A 455 0.96 2.74 -17.77
N LEU A 456 0.58 3.74 -16.98
CA LEU A 456 0.26 5.08 -17.49
C LEU A 456 1.33 6.09 -17.08
N GLY A 457 1.61 7.05 -17.97
CA GLY A 457 2.26 8.32 -17.67
C GLY A 457 1.26 9.45 -17.84
N VAL A 458 1.01 10.22 -16.79
CA VAL A 458 0.01 11.28 -16.75
C VAL A 458 0.69 12.61 -16.44
N ASP A 459 0.42 13.63 -17.23
CA ASP A 459 0.93 14.99 -17.00
C ASP A 459 0.40 15.56 -15.70
N THR A 460 1.29 15.93 -14.79
CA THR A 460 0.94 16.37 -13.43
C THR A 460 0.15 17.67 -13.38
N THR A 461 0.24 18.51 -14.42
CA THR A 461 -0.46 19.80 -14.51
C THR A 461 -1.87 19.65 -15.06
N THR A 462 -2.03 18.83 -16.11
CA THR A 462 -3.28 18.77 -16.87
C THR A 462 -4.12 17.53 -16.63
N GLY A 463 -3.54 16.44 -16.09
CA GLY A 463 -4.19 15.14 -15.99
C GLY A 463 -4.31 14.40 -17.33
N GLU A 464 -3.65 14.87 -18.39
CA GLU A 464 -3.64 14.20 -19.68
C GLU A 464 -2.78 12.93 -19.61
N VAL A 465 -3.30 11.79 -20.08
CA VAL A 465 -2.48 10.59 -20.30
C VAL A 465 -1.57 10.85 -21.49
N VAL A 466 -0.28 11.05 -21.22
CA VAL A 466 0.74 11.38 -22.24
C VAL A 466 1.46 10.14 -22.75
N TRP A 467 1.41 9.06 -22.00
CA TRP A 467 1.99 7.77 -22.38
C TRP A 467 1.22 6.62 -21.75
N GLU A 468 1.16 5.51 -22.47
CA GLU A 468 0.52 4.27 -22.02
C GLU A 468 1.26 3.07 -22.59
N GLU A 469 1.50 2.08 -21.75
CA GLU A 469 2.03 0.76 -22.11
C GLU A 469 1.05 -0.31 -21.61
N GLU A 470 0.71 -1.25 -22.49
CA GLU A 470 -0.05 -2.44 -22.09
C GLU A 470 0.89 -3.43 -21.41
N ILE A 471 0.58 -3.82 -20.16
CA ILE A 471 1.34 -4.80 -19.40
C ILE A 471 0.58 -6.12 -19.30
N ALA A 472 1.33 -7.23 -19.29
CA ALA A 472 0.73 -8.54 -19.13
C ALA A 472 0.13 -8.67 -17.72
N HIS A 473 -1.16 -8.97 -17.64
CA HIS A 473 -1.92 -9.04 -16.41
C HIS A 473 -2.01 -7.69 -15.66
N HIS A 474 -2.69 -7.68 -14.51
CA HIS A 474 -2.72 -6.54 -13.61
C HIS A 474 -1.36 -6.30 -12.92
N SER A 475 -1.20 -5.14 -12.31
CA SER A 475 -0.10 -4.88 -11.39
C SER A 475 -0.59 -4.12 -10.17
N TRP A 476 -0.23 -4.63 -8.99
CA TRP A 476 -0.39 -3.99 -7.68
C TRP A 476 0.94 -3.42 -7.17
N SER A 477 2.03 -3.85 -7.80
CA SER A 477 3.37 -3.34 -7.51
C SER A 477 3.48 -1.86 -7.88
N SER A 478 3.98 -1.06 -6.95
CA SER A 478 4.19 0.37 -7.18
C SER A 478 5.41 0.58 -8.09
N PRO A 479 5.29 1.33 -9.19
CA PRO A 479 6.44 1.64 -10.03
C PRO A 479 7.41 2.57 -9.30
N VAL A 480 8.69 2.51 -9.65
CA VAL A 480 9.75 3.35 -9.07
C VAL A 480 10.56 4.02 -10.17
N ILE A 481 11.07 5.22 -9.89
CA ILE A 481 11.92 5.99 -10.81
C ILE A 481 13.28 6.16 -10.16
N VAL A 482 14.33 5.66 -10.80
CA VAL A 482 15.70 5.82 -10.31
C VAL A 482 16.57 6.32 -11.46
N ASP A 483 17.26 7.43 -11.22
CA ASP A 483 17.86 8.24 -12.29
C ASP A 483 16.80 8.52 -13.36
N ASP A 484 17.10 8.37 -14.63
CA ASP A 484 16.16 8.54 -15.74
C ASP A 484 15.51 7.20 -16.16
N THR A 485 15.23 6.30 -15.21
CA THR A 485 14.68 4.97 -15.51
C THR A 485 13.46 4.64 -14.64
N LEU A 486 12.34 4.36 -15.30
CA LEU A 486 11.14 3.81 -14.67
C LEU A 486 11.26 2.28 -14.61
N VAL A 487 11.08 1.71 -13.42
CA VAL A 487 11.00 0.26 -13.21
C VAL A 487 9.59 -0.09 -12.72
N ALA A 488 8.97 -1.05 -13.38
CA ALA A 488 7.64 -1.58 -13.03
C ALA A 488 7.67 -3.10 -12.95
N ALA A 489 6.85 -3.67 -12.07
CA ALA A 489 6.67 -5.11 -11.96
C ALA A 489 5.24 -5.52 -12.29
N THR A 490 5.01 -6.77 -12.66
CA THR A 490 3.70 -7.26 -13.11
C THR A 490 3.31 -8.58 -12.44
N CYS A 491 2.03 -8.89 -12.47
CA CYS A 491 1.54 -10.22 -12.06
C CYS A 491 1.84 -11.35 -13.07
N ALA A 492 2.49 -11.04 -14.19
CA ALA A 492 3.13 -12.06 -15.02
C ALA A 492 4.51 -12.51 -14.50
N GLY A 493 5.00 -11.92 -13.41
CA GLY A 493 6.33 -12.19 -12.87
C GLY A 493 7.46 -11.46 -13.60
N GLU A 494 7.11 -10.42 -14.36
CA GLU A 494 8.04 -9.61 -15.14
C GLU A 494 8.45 -8.34 -14.40
N LEU A 495 9.73 -7.98 -14.51
CA LEU A 495 10.23 -6.63 -14.30
C LEU A 495 10.41 -5.96 -15.67
N LYS A 496 10.01 -4.70 -15.79
CA LYS A 496 10.13 -3.89 -17.00
C LYS A 496 10.86 -2.59 -16.68
N ALA A 497 11.73 -2.13 -17.58
CA ALA A 497 12.37 -0.83 -17.45
C ALA A 497 12.15 0.04 -18.69
N PHE A 498 12.01 1.35 -18.45
CA PHE A 498 11.80 2.34 -19.49
C PHE A 498 12.70 3.55 -19.24
N ASP A 499 13.32 4.04 -20.32
CA ASP A 499 14.13 5.26 -20.33
C ASP A 499 13.20 6.49 -20.32
N LEU A 500 13.41 7.36 -19.36
CA LEU A 500 12.67 8.59 -19.12
C LEU A 500 13.42 9.85 -19.58
N SER A 501 14.43 9.74 -20.46
CA SER A 501 15.09 10.92 -21.06
C SER A 501 14.09 11.87 -21.76
N ASP A 502 12.94 11.36 -22.20
CA ASP A 502 11.73 12.11 -22.46
C ASP A 502 10.62 11.54 -21.56
N PRO A 503 10.27 12.21 -20.46
CA PRO A 503 9.29 11.69 -19.50
C PRO A 503 7.87 11.57 -20.10
N ARG A 504 7.58 12.28 -21.18
CA ARG A 504 6.28 12.19 -21.87
C ARG A 504 6.22 11.06 -22.92
N ALA A 505 7.35 10.45 -23.24
CA ALA A 505 7.48 9.38 -24.23
C ALA A 505 8.49 8.31 -23.78
N PRO A 506 8.26 7.64 -22.64
CA PRO A 506 9.13 6.59 -22.12
C PRO A 506 9.45 5.54 -23.17
N ARG A 507 10.73 5.17 -23.27
CA ARG A 507 11.20 4.19 -24.24
C ARG A 507 11.55 2.88 -23.53
N HIS A 508 10.90 1.78 -23.91
CA HIS A 508 11.19 0.46 -23.39
C HIS A 508 12.68 0.12 -23.51
N LEU A 509 13.31 -0.29 -22.40
CA LEU A 509 14.70 -0.74 -22.33
C LEU A 509 14.76 -2.28 -22.33
N TRP A 510 14.13 -2.91 -21.37
CA TRP A 510 14.14 -4.36 -21.22
C TRP A 510 12.90 -4.87 -20.47
N THR A 511 12.61 -6.15 -20.67
CA THR A 511 11.68 -6.95 -19.85
C THR A 511 12.43 -8.20 -19.37
N HIS A 512 12.45 -8.43 -18.06
CA HIS A 512 13.08 -9.57 -17.43
C HIS A 512 12.03 -10.45 -16.75
N GLN A 513 11.95 -11.74 -17.14
CA GLN A 513 11.12 -12.73 -16.46
C GLN A 513 11.80 -13.17 -15.17
N MET A 514 11.48 -12.53 -14.06
CA MET A 514 12.09 -12.78 -12.76
C MET A 514 11.55 -14.07 -12.12
N SER A 515 10.23 -14.27 -12.17
CA SER A 515 9.55 -15.42 -11.56
C SER A 515 8.37 -15.89 -12.42
N GLU A 516 7.82 -17.08 -12.11
CA GLU A 516 6.61 -17.63 -12.75
C GLU A 516 5.33 -17.21 -12.03
N SER A 517 5.40 -16.26 -11.09
CA SER A 517 4.29 -15.86 -10.22
C SER A 517 4.21 -14.33 -10.12
N CYS A 518 3.09 -13.84 -9.60
CA CYS A 518 2.84 -12.40 -9.44
C CYS A 518 3.93 -11.72 -8.59
N ILE A 519 4.38 -10.54 -9.04
CA ILE A 519 5.19 -9.62 -8.26
C ILE A 519 4.25 -8.53 -7.75
N GLU A 520 3.84 -8.63 -6.49
CA GLU A 520 2.98 -7.64 -5.83
C GLU A 520 3.81 -6.60 -5.06
N SER A 521 4.99 -7.00 -4.57
CA SER A 521 5.85 -6.10 -3.80
C SER A 521 6.50 -5.03 -4.68
N THR A 522 6.80 -3.89 -4.08
CA THR A 522 7.45 -2.76 -4.74
C THR A 522 8.95 -3.01 -4.87
N PRO A 523 9.57 -2.83 -6.03
CA PRO A 523 11.01 -2.96 -6.21
C PRO A 523 11.80 -1.92 -5.40
N ALA A 524 12.91 -2.34 -4.80
CA ALA A 524 13.93 -1.44 -4.24
C ALA A 524 15.15 -1.45 -5.16
N VAL A 525 15.51 -0.31 -5.73
CA VAL A 525 16.69 -0.16 -6.60
C VAL A 525 17.83 0.43 -5.79
N TRP A 526 18.97 -0.27 -5.76
CA TRP A 526 20.13 0.19 -5.02
C TRP A 526 21.44 -0.21 -5.71
N LYS A 527 22.19 0.80 -6.17
CA LYS A 527 23.56 0.69 -6.70
C LYS A 527 23.75 -0.48 -7.68
N GLY A 528 22.92 -0.56 -8.72
CA GLY A 528 23.03 -1.58 -9.77
C GLY A 528 22.24 -2.86 -9.53
N ARG A 529 21.42 -2.92 -8.48
CA ARG A 529 20.58 -4.08 -8.17
C ARG A 529 19.14 -3.69 -7.90
N ILE A 530 18.23 -4.61 -8.16
CA ILE A 530 16.80 -4.51 -7.84
C ILE A 530 16.48 -5.65 -6.87
N TYR A 531 15.94 -5.31 -5.70
CA TYR A 531 15.49 -6.26 -4.68
C TYR A 531 13.97 -6.26 -4.62
N VAL A 532 13.36 -7.43 -4.78
CA VAL A 532 11.91 -7.55 -4.83
C VAL A 532 11.45 -8.97 -4.52
N GLY A 533 10.29 -9.12 -3.91
CA GLY A 533 9.70 -10.42 -3.62
C GLY A 533 8.65 -10.84 -4.65
N SER A 534 8.33 -12.14 -4.68
CA SER A 534 7.30 -12.71 -5.55
C SER A 534 6.40 -13.68 -4.80
N ARG A 535 5.19 -13.87 -5.32
CA ARG A 535 4.19 -14.80 -4.79
C ARG A 535 4.56 -16.27 -4.98
N ASP A 536 5.68 -16.58 -5.65
CA ASP A 536 6.27 -17.92 -5.70
C ASP A 536 6.92 -18.37 -4.38
N GLY A 537 6.91 -17.48 -3.37
CA GLY A 537 7.49 -17.72 -2.05
C GLY A 537 8.95 -17.31 -1.94
N ARG A 538 9.46 -16.52 -2.86
CA ARG A 538 10.87 -16.12 -2.88
C ARG A 538 11.05 -14.62 -2.93
N PHE A 539 12.23 -14.22 -2.48
CA PHE A 539 12.76 -12.87 -2.60
C PHE A 539 13.99 -12.91 -3.52
N TYR A 540 14.17 -11.92 -4.36
CA TYR A 540 15.17 -11.92 -5.43
C TYR A 540 16.05 -10.68 -5.39
N ALA A 541 17.30 -10.84 -5.79
CA ALA A 541 18.13 -9.76 -6.30
C ALA A 541 18.33 -9.94 -7.81
N VAL A 542 18.11 -8.89 -8.55
CA VAL A 542 18.26 -8.82 -10.01
C VAL A 542 19.29 -7.75 -10.34
N GLY A 543 20.20 -8.03 -11.26
CA GLY A 543 21.30 -7.12 -11.63
C GLY A 543 22.07 -7.61 -12.83
N ASP A 544 23.03 -6.82 -13.29
CA ASP A 544 23.96 -7.22 -14.35
C ASP A 544 25.02 -8.20 -13.80
N LEU A 545 25.40 -9.25 -14.59
CA LEU A 545 26.39 -10.27 -14.23
C LEU A 545 27.83 -9.74 -14.27
#